data_ae68215138bec7beb3a39f226c943828
#
_entry.id   ae68215138bec7beb3a39f226c943828
#
_cell.length_a   1.000
_cell.length_b   1.000
_cell.length_c   1.000
_cell.angle_alpha   90.00
_cell.angle_beta   90.00
_cell.angle_gamma   90.00
#
_symmetry.space_group_name_H-M   'P 1'
#
loop_
_entity.id
_entity.type
_entity.pdbx_description
1 polymer ?
#
loop_
_entity_poly.entity_id
_entity_poly.type
_entity_poly.pdbx_seq_one_letter_code
_entity_poly.pdbx_strand_id
1 'polypeptide(L)'
;MPSFETTQRVGFTPRQMLDLVADVEKYPLFFPLCEAMSVRSRDTDQDCIILIADMTVGYSAIRETITSRVTVDPARLLVVADLVEGPFRVLQNRWTFTPAPGGCDVHFFITYEFKSLMLQMLVGAVFDRAYRRCTEAFEARARVVYGAPVQIEARRATDAR
;
A
#
# COMPACT_ATOMS: atom_id res chain seq x y z
N MET A 1 2.43 21.24 -0.37
CA MET A 1 2.77 19.87 -0.03
C MET A 1 1.83 18.93 -0.79
N PRO A 2 2.37 18.13 -1.72
CA PRO A 2 1.51 17.27 -2.53
C PRO A 2 0.76 16.24 -1.69
N SER A 3 -0.48 15.98 -2.06
CA SER A 3 -1.25 14.90 -1.48
C SER A 3 -2.13 14.28 -2.55
N PHE A 4 -2.46 13.02 -2.38
CA PHE A 4 -3.30 12.28 -3.29
C PHE A 4 -4.21 11.37 -2.49
N GLU A 5 -5.46 11.27 -2.93
CA GLU A 5 -6.47 10.47 -2.24
C GLU A 5 -7.36 9.83 -3.28
N THR A 6 -7.67 8.56 -3.11
CA THR A 6 -8.57 7.84 -4.01
C THR A 6 -9.34 6.77 -3.25
N THR A 7 -10.52 6.45 -3.75
CA THR A 7 -11.32 5.33 -3.26
C THR A 7 -11.67 4.44 -4.44
N GLN A 8 -11.37 3.14 -4.32
CA GLN A 8 -11.61 2.16 -5.37
C GLN A 8 -12.40 0.98 -4.83
N ARG A 9 -13.49 0.62 -5.52
CA ARG A 9 -14.23 -0.60 -5.22
C ARG A 9 -13.51 -1.80 -5.79
N VAL A 10 -13.25 -2.82 -4.94
CA VAL A 10 -12.61 -4.07 -5.35
C VAL A 10 -13.47 -5.26 -4.95
N GLY A 11 -13.32 -6.36 -5.68
CA GLY A 11 -14.10 -7.60 -5.45
C GLY A 11 -13.49 -8.55 -4.44
N PHE A 12 -12.81 -8.01 -3.43
CA PHE A 12 -12.17 -8.77 -2.35
C PHE A 12 -12.65 -8.25 -1.01
N THR A 13 -12.60 -9.10 0.04
CA THR A 13 -13.06 -8.68 1.35
C THR A 13 -12.14 -7.63 1.96
N PRO A 14 -12.64 -6.80 2.91
CA PRO A 14 -11.77 -5.85 3.61
C PRO A 14 -10.56 -6.51 4.26
N ARG A 15 -10.75 -7.69 4.86
CA ARG A 15 -9.65 -8.40 5.52
C ARG A 15 -8.63 -8.92 4.52
N GLN A 16 -9.07 -9.41 3.36
CA GLN A 16 -8.15 -9.84 2.30
C GLN A 16 -7.25 -8.68 1.86
N MET A 17 -7.83 -7.52 1.65
CA MET A 17 -7.06 -6.34 1.22
C MET A 17 -6.16 -5.82 2.35
N LEU A 18 -6.64 -5.81 3.59
CA LEU A 18 -5.83 -5.42 4.74
C LEU A 18 -4.60 -6.33 4.86
N ASP A 19 -4.79 -7.64 4.80
CA ASP A 19 -3.70 -8.60 4.94
C ASP A 19 -2.67 -8.44 3.83
N LEU A 20 -3.12 -8.13 2.63
CA LEU A 20 -2.24 -7.91 1.48
C LEU A 20 -1.38 -6.65 1.65
N VAL A 21 -1.98 -5.56 2.11
CA VAL A 21 -1.27 -4.30 2.34
C VAL A 21 -0.35 -4.41 3.56
N ALA A 22 -0.73 -5.18 4.57
CA ALA A 22 0.08 -5.41 5.76
C ALA A 22 1.31 -6.30 5.51
N ASP A 23 1.28 -7.12 4.47
CA ASP A 23 2.37 -8.04 4.12
C ASP A 23 3.44 -7.32 3.32
N VAL A 24 4.13 -6.38 3.98
CA VAL A 24 5.08 -5.48 3.32
C VAL A 24 6.27 -6.21 2.71
N GLU A 25 6.67 -7.36 3.26
CA GLU A 25 7.81 -8.12 2.76
C GLU A 25 7.61 -8.64 1.33
N LYS A 26 6.36 -8.69 0.85
CA LYS A 26 6.03 -9.12 -0.51
C LYS A 26 6.04 -8.00 -1.54
N TYR A 27 6.14 -6.75 -1.10
CA TYR A 27 6.08 -5.59 -2.00
C TYR A 27 7.08 -5.64 -3.16
N PRO A 28 8.32 -6.13 -3.00
CA PRO A 28 9.23 -6.21 -4.15
C PRO A 28 8.73 -7.05 -5.31
N LEU A 29 7.76 -7.94 -5.07
CA LEU A 29 7.21 -8.81 -6.11
C LEU A 29 6.25 -8.09 -7.06
N PHE A 30 5.66 -6.96 -6.65
CA PHE A 30 4.61 -6.33 -7.44
C PHE A 30 4.51 -4.81 -7.32
N PHE A 31 5.05 -4.22 -6.24
CA PHE A 31 4.88 -2.79 -5.99
C PHE A 31 5.84 -1.97 -6.85
N PRO A 32 5.33 -0.94 -7.57
CA PRO A 32 6.17 -0.14 -8.46
C PRO A 32 7.35 0.49 -7.72
N LEU A 33 8.51 0.46 -8.33
CA LEU A 33 9.77 1.03 -7.83
C LEU A 33 10.34 0.35 -6.59
N CYS A 34 9.61 -0.55 -5.93
CA CYS A 34 10.10 -1.25 -4.75
C CYS A 34 11.05 -2.37 -5.15
N GLU A 35 12.33 -2.23 -4.85
CA GLU A 35 13.35 -3.22 -5.17
C GLU A 35 13.61 -4.20 -4.03
N ALA A 36 13.48 -3.71 -2.79
CA ALA A 36 13.72 -4.52 -1.60
C ALA A 36 12.88 -4.00 -0.43
N MET A 37 12.55 -4.90 0.48
CA MET A 37 11.83 -4.57 1.70
C MET A 37 12.41 -5.42 2.84
N SER A 38 12.76 -4.77 3.94
CA SER A 38 13.31 -5.43 5.11
C SER A 38 12.59 -4.95 6.36
N VAL A 39 12.09 -5.86 7.17
CA VAL A 39 11.42 -5.53 8.44
C VAL A 39 12.45 -5.62 9.56
N ARG A 40 12.74 -4.48 10.20
CA ARG A 40 13.68 -4.40 11.32
C ARG A 40 13.09 -4.93 12.61
N SER A 41 11.81 -4.64 12.85
CA SER A 41 11.15 -5.05 14.08
C SER A 41 9.65 -5.25 13.83
N ARG A 42 9.06 -6.09 14.67
CA ARG A 42 7.63 -6.39 14.65
C ARG A 42 7.16 -6.50 16.08
N ASP A 43 6.29 -5.61 16.50
CA ASP A 43 5.77 -5.54 17.85
C ASP A 43 4.24 -5.52 17.83
N THR A 44 3.63 -5.89 18.95
CA THR A 44 2.18 -5.83 19.13
C THR A 44 1.89 -4.83 20.23
N ASP A 45 0.94 -3.91 19.99
CA ASP A 45 0.51 -2.90 20.93
C ASP A 45 -1.02 -2.77 20.83
N GLN A 46 -1.73 -3.16 21.89
CA GLN A 46 -3.21 -3.04 21.99
C GLN A 46 -3.92 -3.62 20.73
N ASP A 47 -3.55 -4.84 20.35
CA ASP A 47 -4.09 -5.56 19.18
C ASP A 47 -3.68 -4.98 17.83
N CYS A 48 -2.87 -3.93 17.81
CA CYS A 48 -2.23 -3.42 16.60
C CYS A 48 -0.88 -4.07 16.42
N ILE A 49 -0.47 -4.25 15.17
CA ILE A 49 0.87 -4.70 14.82
C ILE A 49 1.66 -3.49 14.36
N ILE A 50 2.85 -3.30 14.93
CA ILE A 50 3.73 -2.20 14.55
C ILE A 50 5.01 -2.74 13.96
N LEU A 51 5.26 -2.37 12.70
CA LEU A 51 6.46 -2.76 11.98
C LEU A 51 7.36 -1.55 11.79
N ILE A 52 8.66 -1.75 11.91
CA ILE A 52 9.65 -0.78 11.40
C ILE A 52 10.25 -1.43 10.17
N ALA A 53 10.02 -0.83 9.00
CA ALA A 53 10.40 -1.42 7.73
C ALA A 53 11.23 -0.47 6.88
N ASP A 54 12.22 -1.03 6.20
CA ASP A 54 13.06 -0.32 5.23
C ASP A 54 12.64 -0.72 3.83
N MET A 55 12.19 0.24 3.05
CA MET A 55 11.86 0.05 1.65
C MET A 55 12.94 0.68 0.80
N THR A 56 13.56 -0.11 -0.07
CA THR A 56 14.49 0.41 -1.06
C THR A 56 13.72 0.66 -2.35
N VAL A 57 13.73 1.90 -2.80
CA VAL A 57 13.10 2.30 -4.06
C VAL A 57 14.19 2.67 -5.06
N GLY A 58 13.97 2.33 -6.31
CA GLY A 58 14.93 2.57 -7.35
C GLY A 58 14.30 3.03 -8.64
N TYR A 59 14.97 3.97 -9.30
CA TYR A 59 14.63 4.42 -10.64
C TYR A 59 15.91 4.84 -11.34
N SER A 60 16.24 4.19 -12.46
CA SER A 60 17.49 4.43 -13.18
C SER A 60 18.69 4.18 -12.23
N ALA A 61 19.60 5.14 -12.09
CA ALA A 61 20.76 5.03 -11.21
C ALA A 61 20.47 5.49 -9.78
N ILE A 62 19.23 5.94 -9.50
CA ILE A 62 18.87 6.50 -8.19
C ILE A 62 18.33 5.37 -7.31
N ARG A 63 18.86 5.26 -6.09
CA ARG A 63 18.42 4.32 -5.07
C ARG A 63 18.28 5.07 -3.76
N GLU A 64 17.12 4.91 -3.09
CA GLU A 64 16.86 5.53 -1.80
C GLU A 64 16.20 4.52 -0.88
N THR A 65 16.49 4.62 0.41
CA THR A 65 15.84 3.79 1.42
C THR A 65 14.90 4.66 2.25
N ILE A 66 13.66 4.19 2.38
CA ILE A 66 12.63 4.85 3.17
C ILE A 66 12.32 3.94 4.36
N THR A 67 12.59 4.44 5.57
CA THR A 67 12.25 3.73 6.80
C THR A 67 10.92 4.26 7.30
N SER A 68 9.95 3.37 7.49
CA SER A 68 8.61 3.73 7.93
C SER A 68 8.20 2.92 9.16
N ARG A 69 7.37 3.55 10.00
CA ARG A 69 6.62 2.84 11.02
C ARG A 69 5.27 2.50 10.41
N VAL A 70 5.01 1.21 10.26
CA VAL A 70 3.75 0.71 9.70
C VAL A 70 2.90 0.19 10.85
N THR A 71 1.75 0.80 11.05
CA THR A 71 0.78 0.39 12.06
C THR A 71 -0.37 -0.31 11.37
N VAL A 72 -0.60 -1.58 11.71
CA VAL A 72 -1.70 -2.39 11.20
C VAL A 72 -2.73 -2.55 12.31
N ASP A 73 -3.95 -2.04 12.08
CA ASP A 73 -5.06 -2.11 13.02
C ASP A 73 -6.19 -2.94 12.39
N PRO A 74 -6.22 -4.26 12.64
CA PRO A 74 -7.24 -5.11 12.02
C PRO A 74 -8.67 -4.80 12.48
N ALA A 75 -8.85 -4.35 13.71
CA ALA A 75 -10.17 -4.03 14.24
C ALA A 75 -10.80 -2.85 13.51
N ARG A 76 -9.97 -1.86 13.13
CA ARG A 76 -10.42 -0.67 12.41
C ARG A 76 -10.24 -0.79 10.91
N LEU A 77 -9.68 -1.90 10.43
CA LEU A 77 -9.37 -2.13 9.01
C LEU A 77 -8.51 -0.97 8.45
N LEU A 78 -7.42 -0.70 9.13
CA LEU A 78 -6.58 0.46 8.89
C LEU A 78 -5.10 0.07 8.84
N VAL A 79 -4.38 0.61 7.87
CA VAL A 79 -2.91 0.53 7.81
C VAL A 79 -2.37 1.93 7.62
N VAL A 80 -1.46 2.36 8.48
CA VAL A 80 -0.83 3.67 8.41
C VAL A 80 0.68 3.51 8.37
N ALA A 81 1.33 4.18 7.43
CA ALA A 81 2.78 4.24 7.36
C ALA A 81 3.24 5.67 7.59
N ASP A 82 4.03 5.86 8.64
CA ASP A 82 4.61 7.14 9.01
C ASP A 82 6.12 7.10 8.79
N LEU A 83 6.67 8.20 8.29
CA LEU A 83 8.10 8.32 8.03
C LEU A 83 8.90 8.29 9.33
N VAL A 84 9.93 7.46 9.35
CA VAL A 84 10.98 7.48 10.40
C VAL A 84 12.23 8.14 9.85
N GLU A 85 12.69 7.72 8.68
CA GLU A 85 13.90 8.23 8.05
C GLU A 85 13.83 8.03 6.54
N GLY A 86 14.43 8.93 5.78
CA GLY A 86 14.49 8.80 4.33
C GLY A 86 14.66 10.14 3.62
N PRO A 87 14.51 10.15 2.29
CA PRO A 87 14.73 11.35 1.48
C PRO A 87 13.57 12.34 1.51
N PHE A 88 12.63 12.15 2.43
CA PHE A 88 11.45 12.99 2.57
C PHE A 88 11.53 13.82 3.85
N ARG A 89 10.99 15.02 3.78
CA ARG A 89 10.70 15.85 4.94
C ARG A 89 9.39 15.43 5.59
N VAL A 90 8.42 15.04 4.75
CA VAL A 90 7.13 14.52 5.16
C VAL A 90 6.81 13.32 4.28
N LEU A 91 6.29 12.25 4.88
CA LEU A 91 5.70 11.13 4.14
C LEU A 91 4.74 10.42 5.09
N GLN A 92 3.46 10.42 4.74
CA GLN A 92 2.45 9.66 5.45
C GLN A 92 1.53 9.00 4.45
N ASN A 93 1.24 7.74 4.69
CA ASN A 93 0.34 6.95 3.87
C ASN A 93 -0.70 6.27 4.75
N ARG A 94 -1.94 6.28 4.31
CA ARG A 94 -3.05 5.66 5.06
C ARG A 94 -3.93 4.86 4.12
N TRP A 95 -4.23 3.64 4.55
CA TRP A 95 -5.15 2.75 3.86
C TRP A 95 -6.32 2.43 4.79
N THR A 96 -7.54 2.56 4.29
CA THR A 96 -8.74 2.09 5.01
C THR A 96 -9.54 1.19 4.08
N PHE A 97 -10.17 0.17 4.67
CA PHE A 97 -10.92 -0.85 3.94
C PHE A 97 -12.32 -0.92 4.50
N THR A 98 -13.31 -0.47 3.73
CA THR A 98 -14.69 -0.39 4.18
C THR A 98 -15.52 -1.46 3.49
N PRO A 99 -16.27 -2.30 4.23
CA PRO A 99 -17.14 -3.29 3.60
C PRO A 99 -18.10 -2.65 2.62
N ALA A 100 -18.30 -3.30 1.48
CA ALA A 100 -19.17 -2.80 0.42
C ALA A 100 -19.77 -3.98 -0.33
N PRO A 101 -20.91 -3.79 -1.04
CA PRO A 101 -21.54 -4.87 -1.80
C PRO A 101 -20.54 -5.50 -2.78
N GLY A 102 -20.34 -6.82 -2.66
CA GLY A 102 -19.44 -7.57 -3.53
C GLY A 102 -17.95 -7.45 -3.20
N GLY A 103 -17.59 -6.81 -2.09
CA GLY A 103 -16.17 -6.68 -1.72
C GLY A 103 -15.93 -5.59 -0.70
N CYS A 104 -15.08 -4.63 -1.05
CA CYS A 104 -14.80 -3.49 -0.17
C CYS A 104 -14.42 -2.25 -0.98
N ASP A 105 -14.51 -1.09 -0.32
CA ASP A 105 -13.94 0.15 -0.81
C ASP A 105 -12.56 0.32 -0.18
N VAL A 106 -11.55 0.39 -1.03
CA VAL A 106 -10.17 0.65 -0.62
C VAL A 106 -9.92 2.14 -0.75
N HIS A 107 -9.73 2.80 0.38
CA HIS A 107 -9.37 4.21 0.42
C HIS A 107 -7.87 4.34 0.67
N PHE A 108 -7.20 5.08 -0.20
CA PHE A 108 -5.77 5.32 -0.16
C PHE A 108 -5.50 6.81 -0.06
N PHE A 109 -4.68 7.20 0.90
CA PHE A 109 -4.24 8.58 1.07
C PHE A 109 -2.73 8.62 1.21
N ILE A 110 -2.07 9.58 0.55
CA ILE A 110 -0.65 9.84 0.73
C ILE A 110 -0.39 11.34 0.70
N THR A 111 0.48 11.81 1.58
CA THR A 111 1.05 13.16 1.53
C THR A 111 2.56 13.04 1.67
N TYR A 112 3.30 13.86 0.94
CA TYR A 112 4.75 13.77 0.93
C TYR A 112 5.40 15.10 0.55
N GLU A 113 6.67 15.24 0.95
CA GLU A 113 7.54 16.34 0.56
C GLU A 113 8.97 15.83 0.59
N PHE A 114 9.71 15.99 -0.52
CA PHE A 114 11.12 15.62 -0.56
C PHE A 114 11.97 16.61 0.22
N LYS A 115 13.06 16.14 0.83
CA LYS A 115 14.05 17.01 1.49
C LYS A 115 14.83 17.84 0.49
N SER A 116 15.06 17.30 -0.70
CA SER A 116 15.94 17.86 -1.72
C SER A 116 15.13 18.30 -2.93
N LEU A 117 15.33 19.55 -3.36
CA LEU A 117 14.74 20.04 -4.59
C LEU A 117 15.26 19.26 -5.79
N MET A 118 16.53 18.84 -5.74
CA MET A 118 17.13 18.03 -6.80
C MET A 118 16.41 16.69 -6.95
N LEU A 119 16.12 15.99 -5.85
CA LEU A 119 15.36 14.75 -5.88
C LEU A 119 13.95 14.97 -6.40
N GLN A 120 13.30 16.06 -5.97
CA GLN A 120 11.97 16.41 -6.48
C GLN A 120 12.01 16.56 -8.00
N MET A 121 13.01 17.19 -8.55
CA MET A 121 13.14 17.38 -9.98
C MET A 121 13.46 16.09 -10.74
N LEU A 122 14.30 15.23 -10.15
CA LEU A 122 14.75 14.00 -10.82
C LEU A 122 13.72 12.86 -10.75
N VAL A 123 13.04 12.69 -9.62
CA VAL A 123 12.17 11.52 -9.38
C VAL A 123 10.75 11.87 -8.99
N GLY A 124 10.42 13.14 -8.81
CA GLY A 124 9.09 13.55 -8.37
C GLY A 124 7.97 13.05 -9.26
N ALA A 125 8.12 13.18 -10.58
CA ALA A 125 7.10 12.74 -11.53
C ALA A 125 6.95 11.20 -11.54
N VAL A 126 8.06 10.47 -11.41
CA VAL A 126 8.05 9.01 -11.35
C VAL A 126 7.38 8.53 -10.06
N PHE A 127 7.71 9.15 -8.94
CA PHE A 127 7.11 8.86 -7.65
C PHE A 127 5.61 9.15 -7.67
N ASP A 128 5.21 10.28 -8.24
CA ASP A 128 3.80 10.65 -8.40
C ASP A 128 3.02 9.60 -9.19
N ARG A 129 3.56 9.14 -10.31
CA ARG A 129 2.91 8.08 -11.11
C ARG A 129 2.83 6.76 -10.36
N ALA A 130 3.87 6.43 -9.58
CA ALA A 130 3.91 5.18 -8.83
C ALA A 130 2.81 5.11 -7.79
N TYR A 131 2.68 6.13 -6.94
CA TYR A 131 1.66 6.08 -5.88
C TYR A 131 0.23 6.21 -6.42
N ARG A 132 0.03 6.90 -7.56
CA ARG A 132 -1.29 6.97 -8.19
C ARG A 132 -1.77 5.61 -8.71
N ARG A 133 -0.85 4.68 -8.94
CA ARG A 133 -1.17 3.32 -9.39
C ARG A 133 -1.14 2.29 -8.27
N CYS A 134 -0.94 2.71 -7.04
CA CYS A 134 -0.87 1.81 -5.89
C CYS A 134 -2.07 0.90 -5.76
N THR A 135 -3.28 1.46 -5.78
CA THR A 135 -4.51 0.67 -5.61
C THR A 135 -4.68 -0.36 -6.72
N GLU A 136 -4.34 0.01 -7.95
CA GLU A 136 -4.38 -0.92 -9.09
C GLU A 136 -3.38 -2.06 -8.92
N ALA A 137 -2.17 -1.74 -8.45
CA ALA A 137 -1.13 -2.74 -8.22
C ALA A 137 -1.55 -3.74 -7.13
N PHE A 138 -2.15 -3.26 -6.06
CA PHE A 138 -2.64 -4.13 -4.98
C PHE A 138 -3.85 -4.96 -5.43
N GLU A 139 -4.75 -4.40 -6.22
CA GLU A 139 -5.87 -5.17 -6.78
C GLU A 139 -5.37 -6.29 -7.69
N ALA A 140 -4.42 -5.98 -8.57
CA ALA A 140 -3.82 -6.99 -9.45
C ALA A 140 -3.13 -8.09 -8.63
N ARG A 141 -2.42 -7.71 -7.57
CA ARG A 141 -1.77 -8.67 -6.67
C ARG A 141 -2.80 -9.54 -5.93
N ALA A 142 -3.93 -8.95 -5.53
CA ALA A 142 -5.01 -9.69 -4.88
C ALA A 142 -5.53 -10.81 -5.78
N ARG A 143 -5.66 -10.56 -7.08
CA ARG A 143 -6.05 -11.60 -8.04
C ARG A 143 -5.04 -12.73 -8.10
N VAL A 144 -3.76 -12.42 -8.01
CA VAL A 144 -2.68 -13.43 -8.00
C VAL A 144 -2.75 -14.29 -6.73
N VAL A 145 -2.93 -13.64 -5.58
CA VAL A 145 -2.89 -14.31 -4.26
C VAL A 145 -4.20 -15.03 -3.94
N TYR A 146 -5.33 -14.40 -4.21
CA TYR A 146 -6.65 -14.87 -3.78
C TYR A 146 -7.49 -15.47 -4.91
N GLY A 147 -7.06 -15.34 -6.16
CA GLY A 147 -7.79 -15.80 -7.32
C GLY A 147 -8.86 -14.80 -7.78
N ALA A 148 -9.98 -15.32 -8.30
CA ALA A 148 -11.03 -14.48 -8.85
C ALA A 148 -11.70 -13.61 -7.76
N PRO A 149 -12.11 -12.38 -8.11
CA PRO A 149 -12.83 -11.52 -7.16
C PRO A 149 -14.11 -12.18 -6.67
N VAL A 150 -14.45 -11.93 -5.39
CA VAL A 150 -15.66 -12.48 -4.74
C VAL A 150 -16.92 -12.20 -5.56
N GLN A 151 -17.06 -11.01 -6.11
CA GLN A 151 -18.22 -10.62 -6.91
C GLN A 151 -18.37 -11.45 -8.17
N ILE A 152 -17.26 -11.79 -8.86
CA ILE A 152 -17.28 -12.61 -10.07
C ILE A 152 -17.67 -14.05 -9.72
N GLU A 153 -17.18 -14.60 -8.63
CA GLU A 153 -17.54 -15.94 -8.17
C GLU A 153 -19.02 -16.02 -7.83
N ALA A 154 -19.58 -15.03 -7.15
CA ALA A 154 -21.00 -14.97 -6.85
C ALA A 154 -21.86 -14.96 -8.12
N ARG A 155 -21.45 -14.22 -9.15
CA ARG A 155 -22.15 -14.20 -10.45
C ARG A 155 -22.09 -15.56 -11.14
N ARG A 156 -20.92 -16.20 -11.16
CA ARG A 156 -20.76 -17.53 -11.77
C ARG A 156 -21.64 -18.56 -11.09
N ALA A 157 -21.72 -18.53 -9.77
CA ALA A 157 -22.57 -19.43 -9.01
C ALA A 157 -24.06 -19.23 -9.34
N THR A 158 -24.48 -17.98 -9.58
CA THR A 158 -25.85 -17.65 -9.97
C THR A 158 -26.15 -18.10 -11.41
N ASP A 159 -25.21 -17.89 -12.33
CA ASP A 159 -25.37 -18.25 -13.73
C ASP A 159 -25.36 -19.76 -13.96
N ALA A 160 -24.77 -20.55 -13.06
CA ALA A 160 -24.71 -22.00 -13.13
C ALA A 160 -26.04 -22.70 -12.72
N ARG A 161 -27.01 -21.92 -12.25
CA ARG A 161 -28.36 -22.44 -11.88
C ARG A 161 -29.34 -22.20 -13.01
#